data_06c768684cfca8c5e37cfb0cec596088
#
_entry.id   06c768684cfca8c5e37cfb0cec596088
#
_cell.length_a   1.000
_cell.length_b   1.000
_cell.length_c   1.000
_cell.angle_alpha   90.00
_cell.angle_beta   90.00
_cell.angle_gamma   90.00
#
_symmetry.space_group_name_H-M   'P 1'
#
loop_
_entity.id
_entity.type
_entity.pdbx_description
1 polymer ?
#
loop_
_entity_poly.entity_id
_entity_poly.type
_entity_poly.pdbx_seq_one_letter_code
_entity_poly.pdbx_strand_id
1 'polypeptide(L)'
;MTGKITDNIGRSSGLKKPPTAGRMGTVDWVTTVQTSDFTAESGKGYFVNTTSGGVTLTLPGSPSAGDIVSVKDYAYTFDTNALTIGVNGSKIGGGGDFNPTFSSEGAFMTFVYIDSTKGWLVTDNSTNVSHATETYITATGGTIATSGDYKIHTFTSSGTFAVTGGAGPIAVADYLVIAGGGGTRNAVGNSRTAGGG
;
A
#
# COMPACT_ATOMS: atom_id res chain seq x y z
N MET A 1 -43.63 -0.02 -35.43
CA MET A 1 -42.98 0.24 -34.14
C MET A 1 -41.52 0.61 -34.43
N THR A 2 -41.21 1.89 -34.47
CA THR A 2 -39.83 2.34 -34.63
C THR A 2 -39.18 2.42 -33.27
N GLY A 3 -38.53 1.37 -32.87
CA GLY A 3 -37.68 1.38 -31.69
C GLY A 3 -36.55 2.38 -31.88
N LYS A 4 -36.43 3.36 -30.98
CA LYS A 4 -35.33 4.32 -31.00
C LYS A 4 -34.01 3.62 -30.79
N ILE A 5 -33.20 3.50 -31.81
CA ILE A 5 -31.83 2.97 -31.80
C ILE A 5 -30.93 3.77 -30.84
N THR A 6 -31.33 4.98 -30.48
CA THR A 6 -30.59 5.86 -29.57
C THR A 6 -30.46 5.36 -28.13
N ASP A 7 -31.29 4.41 -27.69
CA ASP A 7 -31.22 3.88 -26.32
C ASP A 7 -30.10 2.83 -26.13
N ASN A 8 -29.46 2.41 -27.20
CA ASN A 8 -28.44 1.35 -27.15
C ASN A 8 -27.02 1.83 -27.51
N ILE A 9 -26.86 3.09 -27.86
CA ILE A 9 -25.57 3.67 -28.20
C ILE A 9 -24.89 4.11 -26.89
N GLY A 10 -23.85 3.40 -26.50
CA GLY A 10 -23.10 3.67 -25.29
C GLY A 10 -23.20 2.60 -24.20
N ARG A 11 -23.88 1.50 -24.46
CA ARG A 11 -23.94 0.36 -23.53
C ARG A 11 -22.91 -0.67 -23.90
N SER A 12 -21.85 -0.75 -23.15
CA SER A 12 -20.83 -1.81 -23.31
C SER A 12 -21.34 -3.21 -22.98
N SER A 13 -22.54 -3.35 -22.39
CA SER A 13 -23.11 -4.65 -22.00
C SER A 13 -24.63 -4.75 -22.14
N GLY A 14 -25.31 -3.76 -22.72
CA GLY A 14 -26.76 -3.77 -22.84
C GLY A 14 -27.54 -3.63 -21.51
N LEU A 15 -26.86 -3.53 -20.40
CA LEU A 15 -27.46 -3.38 -19.08
C LEU A 15 -27.59 -1.91 -18.72
N LYS A 16 -28.81 -1.49 -18.42
CA LYS A 16 -29.06 -0.16 -17.89
C LYS A 16 -28.50 -0.12 -16.47
N LYS A 17 -27.46 0.67 -16.23
CA LYS A 17 -26.98 0.92 -14.87
C LYS A 17 -28.13 1.57 -14.08
N PRO A 18 -28.62 0.96 -12.99
CA PRO A 18 -29.48 1.69 -12.07
C PRO A 18 -28.72 2.92 -11.57
N PRO A 19 -29.39 4.08 -11.38
CA PRO A 19 -28.73 5.31 -11.00
C PRO A 19 -27.97 5.24 -9.64
N THR A 20 -28.20 4.18 -8.88
CA THR A 20 -27.62 3.96 -7.53
C THR A 20 -26.77 2.69 -7.38
N ALA A 21 -26.70 1.83 -8.41
CA ALA A 21 -25.85 0.66 -8.33
C ALA A 21 -24.49 0.95 -8.92
N GLY A 22 -23.46 0.77 -8.13
CA GLY A 22 -22.08 0.68 -8.60
C GLY A 22 -21.97 -0.40 -9.70
N ARG A 23 -20.87 -0.47 -10.40
CA ARG A 23 -20.59 -1.58 -11.31
C ARG A 23 -20.67 -2.86 -10.49
N MET A 24 -21.35 -3.90 -11.00
CA MET A 24 -21.40 -5.19 -10.31
C MET A 24 -19.99 -5.67 -10.00
N GLY A 25 -19.65 -5.75 -8.70
CA GLY A 25 -18.33 -6.13 -8.21
C GLY A 25 -17.29 -5.02 -8.09
N THR A 26 -17.62 -3.75 -8.41
CA THR A 26 -16.72 -2.60 -8.21
C THR A 26 -17.47 -1.40 -7.67
N VAL A 27 -16.76 -0.52 -6.97
CA VAL A 27 -17.29 0.75 -6.46
C VAL A 27 -16.85 1.92 -7.35
N ASP A 28 -17.65 3.00 -7.33
CA ASP A 28 -17.23 4.28 -7.89
C ASP A 28 -16.42 5.02 -6.81
N TRP A 29 -15.14 5.24 -7.05
CA TRP A 29 -14.25 5.86 -6.07
C TRP A 29 -14.50 7.37 -5.95
N VAL A 30 -14.73 7.82 -4.71
CA VAL A 30 -14.75 9.22 -4.33
C VAL A 30 -13.29 9.68 -4.16
N THR A 31 -12.83 10.57 -5.04
CA THR A 31 -11.42 11.02 -5.02
C THR A 31 -11.15 12.11 -3.98
N THR A 32 -12.20 12.69 -3.38
CA THR A 32 -12.05 13.58 -2.22
C THR A 32 -11.74 12.74 -0.99
N VAL A 33 -10.55 12.94 -0.42
CA VAL A 33 -10.10 12.21 0.76
C VAL A 33 -10.92 12.60 1.99
N GLN A 34 -11.42 11.61 2.73
CA GLN A 34 -12.18 11.82 3.96
C GLN A 34 -11.21 11.95 5.14
N THR A 35 -11.34 13.02 5.92
CA THR A 35 -10.48 13.32 7.07
C THR A 35 -11.25 13.47 8.39
N SER A 36 -12.56 13.27 8.36
CA SER A 36 -13.48 13.32 9.50
C SER A 36 -14.57 12.29 9.32
N ASP A 37 -15.37 12.06 10.35
CA ASP A 37 -16.49 11.14 10.35
C ASP A 37 -17.48 11.44 9.22
N PHE A 38 -17.94 10.39 8.54
CA PHE A 38 -18.88 10.52 7.42
C PHE A 38 -19.76 9.27 7.28
N THR A 39 -20.87 9.45 6.53
CA THR A 39 -21.75 8.33 6.15
C THR A 39 -21.47 7.95 4.69
N ALA A 40 -21.20 6.67 4.48
CA ALA A 40 -20.97 6.12 3.16
C ALA A 40 -22.27 5.95 2.35
N GLU A 41 -22.16 6.09 1.04
CA GLU A 41 -23.23 5.77 0.09
C GLU A 41 -22.96 4.40 -0.55
N SER A 42 -24.04 3.65 -0.82
CA SER A 42 -23.93 2.38 -1.55
C SER A 42 -23.34 2.58 -2.94
N GLY A 43 -22.46 1.67 -3.35
CA GLY A 43 -21.77 1.71 -4.63
C GLY A 43 -20.53 2.59 -4.65
N LYS A 44 -20.12 3.15 -3.51
CA LYS A 44 -18.97 4.06 -3.43
C LYS A 44 -17.78 3.44 -2.72
N GLY A 45 -16.59 3.87 -3.15
CA GLY A 45 -15.33 3.64 -2.46
C GLY A 45 -14.74 4.96 -1.95
N TYR A 46 -14.08 4.92 -0.80
CA TYR A 46 -13.56 6.11 -0.12
C TYR A 46 -12.09 5.95 0.24
N PHE A 47 -11.33 7.02 0.07
CA PHE A 47 -10.00 7.16 0.62
C PHE A 47 -10.11 7.88 1.96
N VAL A 48 -9.61 7.28 3.03
CA VAL A 48 -9.69 7.83 4.40
C VAL A 48 -8.29 8.12 4.91
N ASN A 49 -8.12 9.32 5.45
CA ASN A 49 -6.88 9.77 6.06
C ASN A 49 -7.09 10.00 7.57
N THR A 50 -6.45 9.18 8.37
CA THR A 50 -6.52 9.22 9.83
C THR A 50 -5.29 9.86 10.48
N THR A 51 -4.45 10.60 9.71
CA THR A 51 -3.24 11.23 10.24
C THR A 51 -3.52 12.13 11.45
N SER A 52 -4.66 12.85 11.44
CA SER A 52 -5.02 13.80 12.50
C SER A 52 -5.84 13.17 13.64
N GLY A 53 -6.25 11.92 13.53
CA GLY A 53 -7.08 11.20 14.50
C GLY A 53 -7.93 10.11 13.87
N GLY A 54 -8.54 9.25 14.68
CA GLY A 54 -9.44 8.21 14.21
C GLY A 54 -10.64 8.80 13.46
N VAL A 55 -11.11 8.08 12.43
CA VAL A 55 -12.28 8.45 11.63
C VAL A 55 -13.32 7.35 11.72
N THR A 56 -14.60 7.72 11.77
CA THR A 56 -15.71 6.78 11.70
C THR A 56 -16.36 6.85 10.31
N LEU A 57 -16.32 5.74 9.57
CA LEU A 57 -17.13 5.51 8.38
C LEU A 57 -18.41 4.83 8.79
N THR A 58 -19.56 5.50 8.67
CA THR A 58 -20.88 4.94 8.94
C THR A 58 -21.46 4.31 7.67
N LEU A 59 -21.79 3.03 7.72
CA LEU A 59 -22.42 2.32 6.62
C LEU A 59 -23.86 2.79 6.39
N PRO A 60 -24.44 2.59 5.18
CA PRO A 60 -25.84 2.95 4.89
C PRO A 60 -26.82 2.34 5.89
N GLY A 61 -27.79 3.12 6.39
CA GLY A 61 -28.69 2.71 7.47
C GLY A 61 -29.90 1.87 7.02
N SER A 62 -30.14 1.74 5.73
CA SER A 62 -31.22 0.91 5.18
C SER A 62 -30.71 0.18 3.94
N PRO A 63 -29.73 -0.71 4.13
CA PRO A 63 -29.09 -1.36 2.99
C PRO A 63 -30.00 -2.41 2.34
N SER A 64 -29.82 -2.59 1.05
CA SER A 64 -30.42 -3.65 0.25
C SER A 64 -29.40 -4.73 -0.09
N ALA A 65 -29.83 -5.96 -0.28
CA ALA A 65 -28.95 -7.05 -0.68
C ALA A 65 -28.16 -6.67 -1.95
N GLY A 66 -26.83 -6.82 -1.88
CA GLY A 66 -25.92 -6.44 -2.94
C GLY A 66 -25.36 -5.00 -2.83
N ASP A 67 -25.81 -4.21 -1.85
CA ASP A 67 -25.15 -2.93 -1.56
C ASP A 67 -23.68 -3.14 -1.21
N ILE A 68 -22.82 -2.29 -1.72
CA ILE A 68 -21.37 -2.40 -1.60
C ILE A 68 -20.75 -1.08 -1.18
N VAL A 69 -19.81 -1.14 -0.25
CA VAL A 69 -18.98 0.00 0.18
C VAL A 69 -17.54 -0.45 0.27
N SER A 70 -16.61 0.33 -0.27
CA SER A 70 -15.18 0.06 -0.12
C SER A 70 -14.47 1.22 0.57
N VAL A 71 -13.41 0.91 1.28
CA VAL A 71 -12.55 1.91 1.92
C VAL A 71 -11.08 1.55 1.75
N LYS A 72 -10.25 2.58 1.58
CA LYS A 72 -8.80 2.46 1.49
C LYS A 72 -8.14 3.45 2.45
N ASP A 73 -7.16 2.96 3.22
CA ASP A 73 -6.24 3.81 3.97
C ASP A 73 -5.42 4.65 2.99
N TYR A 74 -5.65 5.98 3.03
CA TYR A 74 -4.98 6.93 2.14
C TYR A 74 -3.56 7.25 2.60
N ALA A 75 -3.40 7.47 3.91
CA ALA A 75 -2.17 7.98 4.50
C ALA A 75 -1.31 6.89 5.15
N TYR A 76 -1.78 5.63 5.12
CA TYR A 76 -1.13 4.51 5.80
C TYR A 76 -0.98 4.73 7.31
N THR A 77 -2.06 5.21 7.93
CA THR A 77 -2.09 5.62 9.34
C THR A 77 -3.16 4.92 10.16
N PHE A 78 -3.84 3.90 9.62
CA PHE A 78 -4.84 3.15 10.39
C PHE A 78 -4.24 2.38 11.56
N ASP A 79 -2.96 2.05 11.54
CA ASP A 79 -2.22 1.44 12.65
C ASP A 79 -2.00 2.42 13.80
N THR A 80 -1.86 3.70 13.49
CA THR A 80 -1.67 4.77 14.48
C THR A 80 -3.01 5.31 14.99
N ASN A 81 -3.95 5.56 14.08
CA ASN A 81 -5.30 6.04 14.35
C ASN A 81 -6.30 5.18 13.59
N ALA A 82 -6.93 4.24 14.28
CA ALA A 82 -7.80 3.24 13.65
C ALA A 82 -9.02 3.87 12.95
N LEU A 83 -9.43 3.22 11.84
CA LEU A 83 -10.73 3.45 11.22
C LEU A 83 -11.80 2.67 11.99
N THR A 84 -12.88 3.34 12.37
CA THR A 84 -14.07 2.71 12.95
C THR A 84 -15.15 2.57 11.88
N ILE A 85 -15.81 1.43 11.82
CA ILE A 85 -16.96 1.20 10.95
C ILE A 85 -18.24 1.27 11.77
N GLY A 86 -19.03 2.32 11.58
CA GLY A 86 -20.35 2.47 12.14
C GLY A 86 -21.37 1.61 11.38
N VAL A 87 -21.97 0.62 12.02
CA VAL A 87 -22.87 -0.34 11.35
C VAL A 87 -24.29 0.18 11.17
N ASN A 88 -24.65 1.31 11.78
CA ASN A 88 -25.90 2.05 11.57
C ASN A 88 -27.15 1.20 11.68
N GLY A 89 -27.25 0.40 12.74
CA GLY A 89 -28.39 -0.49 13.01
C GLY A 89 -28.39 -1.80 12.20
N SER A 90 -27.41 -2.04 11.37
CA SER A 90 -27.21 -3.29 10.66
C SER A 90 -26.22 -4.19 11.40
N LYS A 91 -26.19 -5.48 11.08
CA LYS A 91 -25.16 -6.39 11.60
C LYS A 91 -23.92 -6.36 10.69
N ILE A 92 -22.81 -6.84 11.24
CA ILE A 92 -21.61 -7.14 10.46
C ILE A 92 -21.14 -8.56 10.81
N GLY A 93 -20.95 -9.41 9.79
CA GLY A 93 -20.53 -10.79 9.97
C GLY A 93 -21.54 -11.69 10.72
N GLY A 94 -22.78 -11.24 10.92
CA GLY A 94 -23.78 -11.91 11.74
C GLY A 94 -23.60 -11.69 13.24
N GLY A 95 -22.64 -10.82 13.65
CA GLY A 95 -22.47 -10.41 15.04
C GLY A 95 -23.54 -9.45 15.53
N GLY A 96 -23.43 -9.01 16.79
CA GLY A 96 -24.28 -7.97 17.38
C GLY A 96 -23.97 -6.56 16.87
N ASP A 97 -24.66 -5.58 17.44
CA ASP A 97 -24.46 -4.15 17.15
C ASP A 97 -23.15 -3.68 17.78
N PHE A 98 -22.04 -3.92 17.10
CA PHE A 98 -20.75 -3.35 17.49
C PHE A 98 -20.09 -2.72 16.26
N ASN A 99 -19.36 -1.66 16.50
CA ASN A 99 -18.62 -0.95 15.48
C ASN A 99 -17.18 -1.48 15.44
N PRO A 100 -16.82 -2.33 14.48
CA PRO A 100 -15.46 -2.85 14.39
C PRO A 100 -14.47 -1.76 14.04
N THR A 101 -13.24 -1.92 14.52
CA THR A 101 -12.11 -1.05 14.19
C THR A 101 -11.11 -1.78 13.32
N PHE A 102 -10.49 -1.05 12.41
CA PHE A 102 -9.44 -1.54 11.54
C PHE A 102 -8.18 -0.73 11.80
N SER A 103 -7.11 -1.42 12.21
CA SER A 103 -5.86 -0.83 12.68
C SER A 103 -4.64 -1.40 11.96
N SER A 104 -4.80 -1.76 10.69
CA SER A 104 -3.68 -2.24 9.87
C SER A 104 -3.27 -1.16 8.89
N GLU A 105 -1.98 -0.84 8.86
CA GLU A 105 -1.37 0.09 7.92
C GLU A 105 -1.69 -0.29 6.48
N GLY A 106 -2.10 0.69 5.67
CA GLY A 106 -2.38 0.51 4.26
C GLY A 106 -3.57 -0.40 3.95
N ALA A 107 -4.40 -0.72 4.94
CA ALA A 107 -5.55 -1.59 4.76
C ALA A 107 -6.52 -1.08 3.71
N PHE A 108 -7.14 -2.01 3.00
CA PHE A 108 -8.36 -1.76 2.26
C PHE A 108 -9.38 -2.86 2.57
N MET A 109 -10.65 -2.54 2.47
CA MET A 109 -11.71 -3.51 2.69
C MET A 109 -12.94 -3.16 1.88
N THR A 110 -13.67 -4.20 1.50
CA THR A 110 -14.94 -4.10 0.78
C THR A 110 -16.03 -4.78 1.60
N PHE A 111 -17.10 -4.05 1.84
CA PHE A 111 -18.29 -4.51 2.56
C PHE A 111 -19.40 -4.72 1.56
N VAL A 112 -20.05 -5.89 1.64
CA VAL A 112 -21.25 -6.22 0.85
C VAL A 112 -22.37 -6.57 1.80
N TYR A 113 -23.53 -5.94 1.67
CA TYR A 113 -24.71 -6.29 2.44
C TYR A 113 -25.40 -7.51 1.82
N ILE A 114 -25.68 -8.50 2.61
CA ILE A 114 -26.30 -9.74 2.16
C ILE A 114 -27.77 -9.80 2.58
N ASP A 115 -28.05 -9.76 3.86
CA ASP A 115 -29.38 -9.87 4.44
C ASP A 115 -29.41 -9.36 5.89
N SER A 116 -30.57 -9.34 6.53
CA SER A 116 -30.73 -8.92 7.93
C SER A 116 -30.15 -9.91 8.94
N THR A 117 -29.83 -11.13 8.55
CA THR A 117 -29.27 -12.16 9.45
C THR A 117 -27.77 -11.97 9.61
N LYS A 118 -27.07 -11.79 8.51
CA LYS A 118 -25.62 -11.61 8.45
C LYS A 118 -25.21 -10.14 8.42
N GLY A 119 -26.05 -9.29 7.83
CA GLY A 119 -25.72 -7.88 7.63
C GLY A 119 -24.66 -7.68 6.56
N TRP A 120 -23.67 -6.85 6.87
CA TRP A 120 -22.53 -6.59 6.03
C TRP A 120 -21.46 -7.66 6.19
N LEU A 121 -20.93 -8.16 5.10
CA LEU A 121 -19.78 -9.06 5.08
C LEU A 121 -18.58 -8.37 4.45
N VAL A 122 -17.42 -8.57 5.02
CA VAL A 122 -16.15 -8.19 4.42
C VAL A 122 -15.80 -9.25 3.38
N THR A 123 -15.83 -8.88 2.11
CA THR A 123 -15.57 -9.80 0.99
C THR A 123 -14.14 -9.72 0.49
N ASP A 124 -13.48 -8.60 0.75
CA ASP A 124 -12.10 -8.38 0.36
C ASP A 124 -11.45 -7.49 1.43
N ASN A 125 -10.38 -7.98 2.01
CA ASN A 125 -9.57 -7.21 2.92
C ASN A 125 -8.09 -7.49 2.62
N SER A 126 -7.31 -6.44 2.52
CA SER A 126 -5.86 -6.54 2.50
C SER A 126 -5.33 -5.95 3.81
N THR A 127 -4.87 -6.83 4.69
CA THR A 127 -4.21 -6.42 5.93
C THR A 127 -2.70 -6.18 5.75
N ASN A 128 -2.18 -6.44 4.55
CA ASN A 128 -0.76 -6.26 4.23
C ASN A 128 -0.62 -5.93 2.75
N VAL A 129 -0.96 -4.73 2.36
CA VAL A 129 -0.24 -4.15 1.24
C VAL A 129 0.99 -3.52 1.88
N SER A 130 2.07 -4.28 1.93
CA SER A 130 3.37 -3.65 2.13
C SER A 130 3.40 -2.47 1.17
N HIS A 131 3.46 -1.27 1.70
CA HIS A 131 4.01 -0.16 0.99
C HIS A 131 5.26 -0.75 0.35
N ALA A 132 5.35 -0.74 -0.95
CA ALA A 132 6.63 -0.80 -1.61
C ALA A 132 7.32 0.55 -1.33
N THR A 133 7.58 0.83 -0.07
CA THR A 133 8.63 1.74 0.32
C THR A 133 9.86 1.00 -0.13
N GLU A 134 10.48 1.50 -1.18
CA GLU A 134 11.80 1.04 -1.56
C GLU A 134 12.70 1.22 -0.34
N THR A 135 12.82 0.16 0.46
CA THR A 135 13.68 0.16 1.64
C THR A 135 15.09 -0.06 1.12
N TYR A 136 15.76 1.03 0.78
CA TYR A 136 17.17 1.02 0.43
C TYR A 136 17.99 0.53 1.61
N ILE A 137 19.08 -0.16 1.32
CA ILE A 137 20.04 -0.59 2.34
C ILE A 137 20.53 0.63 3.11
N THR A 138 20.41 0.56 4.43
CA THR A 138 21.08 1.48 5.34
C THR A 138 22.35 0.83 5.84
N ALA A 139 23.48 1.47 5.64
CA ALA A 139 24.78 0.94 6.04
C ALA A 139 25.66 2.02 6.67
N THR A 140 26.63 1.56 7.44
CA THR A 140 27.65 2.40 8.08
C THR A 140 29.04 1.90 7.73
N GLY A 141 30.05 2.74 7.94
CA GLY A 141 31.48 2.46 7.70
C GLY A 141 32.05 3.21 6.49
N GLY A 142 33.35 3.42 6.54
CA GLY A 142 34.07 4.18 5.53
C GLY A 142 33.69 5.67 5.47
N THR A 143 34.15 6.37 4.44
CA THR A 143 33.73 7.73 4.12
C THR A 143 32.50 7.65 3.23
N ILE A 144 31.40 8.32 3.63
CA ILE A 144 30.11 8.24 2.94
C ILE A 144 29.93 9.48 2.06
N ALA A 145 29.64 9.26 0.78
CA ALA A 145 29.23 10.27 -0.19
C ALA A 145 27.92 9.88 -0.84
N THR A 146 27.14 10.86 -1.33
CA THR A 146 25.93 10.64 -2.10
C THR A 146 26.13 11.13 -3.52
N SER A 147 25.74 10.31 -4.50
CA SER A 147 25.79 10.67 -5.92
C SER A 147 24.53 10.14 -6.61
N GLY A 148 23.60 11.05 -6.98
CA GLY A 148 22.28 10.68 -7.46
C GLY A 148 21.56 9.83 -6.41
N ASP A 149 21.06 8.67 -6.80
CA ASP A 149 20.34 7.72 -5.94
C ASP A 149 21.27 6.75 -5.19
N TYR A 150 22.59 6.93 -5.28
CA TYR A 150 23.57 6.04 -4.67
C TYR A 150 24.20 6.64 -3.43
N LYS A 151 24.35 5.82 -2.38
CA LYS A 151 25.28 6.05 -1.26
C LYS A 151 26.57 5.28 -1.51
N ILE A 152 27.67 5.98 -1.53
CA ILE A 152 29.01 5.43 -1.80
C ILE A 152 29.78 5.41 -0.49
N HIS A 153 30.22 4.22 -0.09
CA HIS A 153 31.07 3.99 1.07
C HIS A 153 32.49 3.71 0.61
N THR A 154 33.42 4.60 0.90
CA THR A 154 34.84 4.48 0.48
C THR A 154 35.70 4.10 1.67
N PHE A 155 36.46 3.02 1.54
CA PHE A 155 37.43 2.55 2.51
C PHE A 155 38.85 2.71 1.94
N THR A 156 39.67 3.56 2.56
CA THR A 156 41.08 3.76 2.19
C THR A 156 42.05 3.07 3.16
N SER A 157 41.47 2.39 4.15
CA SER A 157 42.18 1.56 5.14
C SER A 157 41.23 0.47 5.62
N SER A 158 41.74 -0.47 6.44
CA SER A 158 40.90 -1.50 7.06
C SER A 158 39.71 -0.88 7.79
N GLY A 159 38.52 -1.40 7.54
CA GLY A 159 37.27 -0.92 8.14
C GLY A 159 36.15 -1.92 7.92
N THR A 160 35.04 -1.74 8.64
CA THR A 160 33.87 -2.60 8.54
C THR A 160 32.74 -1.86 7.80
N PHE A 161 32.21 -2.48 6.76
CA PHE A 161 30.93 -2.10 6.16
C PHE A 161 29.82 -2.89 6.89
N ALA A 162 28.96 -2.18 7.62
CA ALA A 162 27.88 -2.81 8.38
C ALA A 162 26.52 -2.39 7.81
N VAL A 163 25.73 -3.34 7.34
CA VAL A 163 24.33 -3.13 6.96
C VAL A 163 23.50 -3.08 8.23
N THR A 164 22.80 -1.96 8.47
CA THR A 164 22.03 -1.71 9.70
C THR A 164 20.51 -1.73 9.47
N GLY A 165 20.04 -1.77 8.22
CA GLY A 165 18.64 -1.83 7.88
C GLY A 165 18.40 -1.97 6.37
N GLY A 166 17.13 -2.05 5.97
CA GLY A 166 16.76 -2.13 4.57
C GLY A 166 16.90 -3.53 3.95
N ALA A 167 16.70 -4.59 4.72
CA ALA A 167 16.69 -5.95 4.19
C ALA A 167 15.39 -6.21 3.42
N GLY A 168 15.45 -6.23 2.10
CA GLY A 168 14.32 -6.54 1.22
C GLY A 168 14.82 -7.15 -0.09
N PRO A 169 13.95 -7.69 -0.95
CA PRO A 169 14.32 -8.36 -2.18
C PRO A 169 15.05 -7.46 -3.20
N ILE A 170 14.98 -6.14 -3.04
CA ILE A 170 15.68 -5.13 -3.85
C ILE A 170 16.90 -4.55 -3.13
N ALA A 171 17.23 -5.06 -1.95
CA ALA A 171 18.37 -4.61 -1.14
C ALA A 171 19.66 -5.18 -1.72
N VAL A 172 20.22 -4.53 -2.72
CA VAL A 172 21.48 -4.90 -3.37
C VAL A 172 22.57 -3.87 -3.09
N ALA A 173 23.81 -4.32 -3.02
CA ALA A 173 24.98 -3.48 -2.94
C ALA A 173 26.01 -3.94 -3.97
N ASP A 174 26.45 -3.02 -4.81
CA ASP A 174 27.59 -3.24 -5.70
C ASP A 174 28.87 -2.92 -4.96
N TYR A 175 29.94 -3.65 -5.25
CA TYR A 175 31.22 -3.36 -4.66
C TYR A 175 32.36 -3.39 -5.68
N LEU A 176 33.36 -2.56 -5.45
CA LEU A 176 34.58 -2.51 -6.22
C LEU A 176 35.76 -2.61 -5.26
N VAL A 177 36.65 -3.58 -5.50
CA VAL A 177 37.88 -3.74 -4.76
C VAL A 177 39.04 -3.39 -5.68
N ILE A 178 39.84 -2.42 -5.26
CA ILE A 178 41.06 -2.02 -5.97
C ILE A 178 42.25 -2.37 -5.07
N ALA A 179 43.04 -3.37 -5.47
CA ALA A 179 44.26 -3.74 -4.77
C ALA A 179 45.38 -2.74 -5.05
N GLY A 180 46.23 -2.54 -4.08
CA GLY A 180 47.46 -1.75 -4.26
C GLY A 180 48.36 -2.37 -5.33
N GLY A 181 48.91 -1.54 -6.20
CA GLY A 181 49.90 -1.99 -7.16
C GLY A 181 51.10 -2.64 -6.46
N GLY A 182 51.51 -3.80 -6.95
CA GLY A 182 52.72 -4.46 -6.42
C GLY A 182 53.96 -3.55 -6.49
N GLY A 183 54.61 -3.35 -5.36
CA GLY A 183 55.83 -2.58 -5.29
C GLY A 183 56.95 -3.27 -6.10
N THR A 184 57.53 -2.57 -7.05
CA THR A 184 58.75 -3.04 -7.71
C THR A 184 59.90 -2.96 -6.72
N ARG A 185 60.40 -4.10 -6.26
CA ARG A 185 61.72 -4.13 -5.62
C ARG A 185 62.74 -3.76 -6.67
N ASN A 186 63.55 -2.76 -6.35
CA ASN A 186 64.74 -2.49 -7.09
C ASN A 186 65.74 -3.60 -6.70
N ALA A 187 65.68 -4.73 -7.38
CA ALA A 187 66.60 -5.81 -7.21
C ALA A 187 67.83 -5.52 -8.08
N VAL A 188 68.94 -5.19 -7.44
CA VAL A 188 70.27 -5.36 -8.00
C VAL A 188 70.44 -6.89 -8.09
N GLY A 189 70.09 -7.50 -9.25
CA GLY A 189 70.13 -8.92 -9.47
C GLY A 189 68.84 -9.48 -10.04
N ASN A 190 68.91 -10.19 -11.08
CA ASN A 190 67.99 -10.75 -12.04
C ASN A 190 66.78 -11.58 -11.51
N SER A 191 65.86 -10.98 -10.77
CA SER A 191 64.58 -11.65 -10.39
C SER A 191 63.47 -10.63 -10.41
N ARG A 192 62.67 -10.64 -11.47
CA ARG A 192 61.40 -9.91 -11.58
C ARG A 192 60.30 -10.82 -11.03
N THR A 193 59.86 -10.52 -9.83
CA THR A 193 58.54 -11.00 -9.33
C THR A 193 57.56 -9.87 -9.38
N ALA A 194 56.61 -9.95 -10.31
CA ALA A 194 55.43 -9.15 -10.29
C ALA A 194 54.48 -9.76 -9.25
N GLY A 195 54.28 -9.10 -8.11
CA GLY A 195 53.23 -9.43 -7.17
C GLY A 195 51.95 -8.77 -7.64
N GLY A 196 51.02 -9.55 -8.16
CA GLY A 196 49.63 -9.13 -8.27
C GLY A 196 48.97 -9.30 -6.91
N GLY A 197 48.16 -8.29 -6.50
CA GLY A 197 47.30 -8.36 -5.31
C GLY A 197 46.00 -9.08 -5.61
#